data_9a3831b85c4a151b4a5663b7c83b62c3
#
_entry.id   9a3831b85c4a151b4a5663b7c83b62c3
#
_cell.length_a   1.000
_cell.length_b   1.000
_cell.length_c   1.000
_cell.angle_alpha   90.00
_cell.angle_beta   90.00
_cell.angle_gamma   90.00
#
_symmetry.space_group_name_H-M   'P 1'
#
loop_
_entity.id
_entity.type
_entity.pdbx_description
1 polymer ?
#
loop_
_entity_poly.entity_id
_entity_poly.type
_entity_poly.pdbx_seq_one_letter_code
_entity_poly.pdbx_strand_id
1 'polypeptide(L)'
;PGYSVGFSQPIIDMVMDQIAGAHSDLALKIYSDDITESRHIADQVANVLKEIPGAADVAVDQEPPLPQLQIIADRARIAQYGLNVSDVADLIELAIGGASISQIFVGSKSYDVICRFDDASRNSPERIGNLLLTTGSGTKIPLSQVAEIKMTTGASTITREMNKRHLTVRV
;
A
#
# COMPACT_ATOMS: atom_id res chain seq x y z
N PRO A 1 -17.03 -10.19 -13.62
CA PRO A 1 -17.71 -8.96 -13.25
C PRO A 1 -16.70 -8.05 -12.54
N GLY A 2 -16.40 -6.86 -13.10
CA GLY A 2 -15.54 -5.87 -12.46
C GLY A 2 -14.32 -5.39 -13.24
N TYR A 3 -14.11 -5.82 -14.47
CA TYR A 3 -13.04 -5.26 -15.31
C TYR A 3 -13.61 -4.20 -16.25
N SER A 4 -13.05 -2.99 -16.21
CA SER A 4 -13.25 -1.98 -17.25
C SER A 4 -12.12 -2.20 -18.27
N VAL A 5 -12.49 -2.42 -19.55
CA VAL A 5 -11.52 -2.66 -20.62
C VAL A 5 -11.62 -1.47 -21.58
N GLY A 6 -10.50 -0.75 -21.72
CA GLY A 6 -10.33 0.29 -22.74
C GLY A 6 -9.37 -0.20 -23.82
N PHE A 7 -9.51 0.33 -25.03
CA PHE A 7 -8.56 0.09 -26.13
C PHE A 7 -7.78 1.37 -26.40
N SER A 8 -6.46 1.28 -26.45
CA SER A 8 -5.59 2.41 -26.73
C SER A 8 -4.46 2.02 -27.65
N GLN A 9 -3.74 3.01 -28.20
CA GLN A 9 -2.53 2.80 -28.97
C GLN A 9 -1.31 3.15 -28.12
N PRO A 10 -0.32 2.24 -27.95
CA PRO A 10 0.81 2.45 -27.04
C PRO A 10 1.62 3.74 -27.29
N ILE A 11 1.71 4.20 -28.55
CA ILE A 11 2.42 5.43 -28.90
C ILE A 11 1.62 6.66 -28.43
N ILE A 12 0.32 6.65 -28.59
CA ILE A 12 -0.56 7.76 -28.17
C ILE A 12 -0.56 7.85 -26.65
N ASP A 13 -0.66 6.72 -25.97
CA ASP A 13 -0.62 6.65 -24.51
C ASP A 13 0.68 7.23 -23.94
N MET A 14 1.83 6.88 -24.55
CA MET A 14 3.13 7.38 -24.11
C MET A 14 3.25 8.91 -24.30
N VAL A 15 2.72 9.44 -25.38
CA VAL A 15 2.74 10.89 -25.68
C VAL A 15 1.79 11.63 -24.74
N MET A 16 0.58 11.09 -24.51
CA MET A 16 -0.41 11.70 -23.62
C MET A 16 0.06 11.69 -22.16
N ASP A 17 0.69 10.62 -21.72
CA ASP A 17 1.27 10.52 -20.37
C ASP A 17 2.37 11.60 -20.14
N GLN A 18 3.21 11.85 -21.14
CA GLN A 18 4.25 12.87 -21.06
C GLN A 18 3.72 14.31 -21.12
N ILE A 19 2.62 14.57 -21.83
CA ILE A 19 2.10 15.92 -22.03
C ILE A 19 1.04 16.26 -20.98
N ALA A 20 0.09 15.36 -20.74
CA ALA A 20 -1.07 15.59 -19.88
C ALA A 20 -1.00 14.86 -18.53
N GLY A 21 -0.07 13.90 -18.38
CA GLY A 21 0.02 13.06 -17.19
C GLY A 21 -1.21 12.15 -17.01
N ALA A 22 -1.90 11.83 -18.09
CA ALA A 22 -3.04 10.93 -18.09
C ALA A 22 -3.21 10.28 -19.46
N HIS A 23 -3.66 9.00 -19.47
CA HIS A 23 -3.92 8.23 -20.69
C HIS A 23 -5.35 8.47 -21.22
N SER A 24 -5.72 9.74 -21.49
CA SER A 24 -7.04 10.10 -21.98
C SER A 24 -7.02 11.46 -22.65
N ASP A 25 -8.01 11.72 -23.52
CA ASP A 25 -8.15 12.98 -24.23
C ASP A 25 -8.48 14.14 -23.28
N LEU A 26 -9.21 13.84 -22.20
CA LEU A 26 -9.55 14.81 -21.16
C LEU A 26 -9.25 14.21 -19.78
N ALA A 27 -8.52 14.95 -18.94
CA ALA A 27 -8.21 14.58 -17.58
C ALA A 27 -8.64 15.69 -16.61
N LEU A 28 -9.58 15.38 -15.72
CA LEU A 28 -10.05 16.29 -14.68
C LEU A 28 -9.39 15.90 -13.36
N LYS A 29 -8.52 16.77 -12.84
CA LYS A 29 -7.77 16.53 -11.59
C LYS A 29 -8.47 17.19 -10.41
N ILE A 30 -8.80 16.40 -9.39
CA ILE A 30 -9.47 16.84 -8.16
C ILE A 30 -8.43 16.83 -7.03
N TYR A 31 -8.11 17.99 -6.49
CA TYR A 31 -7.12 18.16 -5.44
C TYR A 31 -7.80 18.26 -4.08
N SER A 32 -7.44 17.39 -3.15
CA SER A 32 -7.86 17.44 -1.74
C SER A 32 -6.87 16.68 -0.86
N ASP A 33 -6.79 17.06 0.41
CA ASP A 33 -6.02 16.33 1.41
C ASP A 33 -6.79 15.12 1.97
N ASP A 34 -8.12 15.12 1.86
CA ASP A 34 -8.97 14.00 2.24
C ASP A 34 -9.27 13.10 1.02
N ILE A 35 -8.75 11.87 1.08
CA ILE A 35 -8.91 10.88 0.01
C ILE A 35 -10.37 10.44 -0.13
N THR A 36 -11.11 10.35 0.99
CA THR A 36 -12.50 9.89 1.00
C THR A 36 -13.40 10.92 0.34
N GLU A 37 -13.21 12.18 0.68
CA GLU A 37 -13.93 13.30 0.06
C GLU A 37 -13.60 13.43 -1.42
N SER A 38 -12.30 13.34 -1.78
CA SER A 38 -11.86 13.36 -3.19
C SER A 38 -12.53 12.28 -4.00
N ARG A 39 -12.62 11.07 -3.44
CA ARG A 39 -13.27 9.95 -4.10
C ARG A 39 -14.74 10.17 -4.33
N HIS A 40 -15.44 10.67 -3.32
CA HIS A 40 -16.87 10.98 -3.44
C HIS A 40 -17.14 12.02 -4.53
N ILE A 41 -16.33 13.08 -4.58
CA ILE A 41 -16.42 14.12 -5.62
C ILE A 41 -16.08 13.52 -7.00
N ALA A 42 -15.05 12.69 -7.10
CA ALA A 42 -14.67 12.06 -8.36
C ALA A 42 -15.78 11.15 -8.91
N ASP A 43 -16.43 10.38 -8.05
CA ASP A 43 -17.55 9.54 -8.44
C ASP A 43 -18.77 10.37 -8.91
N GLN A 44 -19.07 11.49 -8.24
CA GLN A 44 -20.11 12.42 -8.69
C GLN A 44 -19.79 13.03 -10.06
N VAL A 45 -18.55 13.50 -10.25
CA VAL A 45 -18.09 14.06 -11.52
C VAL A 45 -18.15 13.02 -12.63
N ALA A 46 -17.69 11.79 -12.36
CA ALA A 46 -17.74 10.71 -13.34
C ALA A 46 -19.18 10.37 -13.75
N ASN A 47 -20.13 10.41 -12.81
CA ASN A 47 -21.53 10.16 -13.11
C ASN A 47 -22.13 11.25 -14.02
N VAL A 48 -21.83 12.52 -13.74
CA VAL A 48 -22.28 13.65 -14.58
C VAL A 48 -21.65 13.54 -15.98
N LEU A 49 -20.36 13.22 -16.08
CA LEU A 49 -19.66 13.09 -17.35
C LEU A 49 -20.23 11.97 -18.23
N LYS A 50 -20.65 10.85 -17.64
CA LYS A 50 -21.26 9.72 -18.36
C LYS A 50 -22.61 10.09 -19.04
N GLU A 51 -23.29 11.13 -18.55
CA GLU A 51 -24.55 11.60 -19.13
C GLU A 51 -24.35 12.55 -20.34
N ILE A 52 -23.08 12.99 -20.56
CA ILE A 52 -22.79 13.93 -21.67
C ILE A 52 -22.62 13.15 -22.97
N PRO A 53 -23.37 13.50 -24.04
CA PRO A 53 -23.21 12.88 -25.34
C PRO A 53 -21.79 13.11 -25.90
N GLY A 54 -21.11 12.03 -26.25
CA GLY A 54 -19.73 12.05 -26.76
C GLY A 54 -18.67 11.74 -25.72
N ALA A 55 -18.99 11.73 -24.44
CA ALA A 55 -18.08 11.21 -23.41
C ALA A 55 -18.06 9.68 -23.46
N ALA A 56 -16.89 9.10 -23.68
CA ALA A 56 -16.68 7.66 -23.69
C ALA A 56 -15.63 7.28 -22.65
N ASP A 57 -15.67 6.03 -22.16
CA ASP A 57 -14.69 5.46 -21.25
C ASP A 57 -14.41 6.26 -19.97
N VAL A 58 -15.44 6.96 -19.47
CA VAL A 58 -15.32 7.76 -18.23
C VAL A 58 -14.96 6.87 -17.04
N ALA A 59 -13.78 7.09 -16.47
CA ALA A 59 -13.27 6.31 -15.33
C ALA A 59 -12.53 7.21 -14.33
N VAL A 60 -12.63 6.84 -13.05
CA VAL A 60 -11.79 7.42 -12.00
C VAL A 60 -10.47 6.66 -11.97
N ASP A 61 -9.36 7.38 -12.14
CA ASP A 61 -8.02 6.82 -12.20
C ASP A 61 -7.47 6.58 -10.78
N GLN A 62 -8.14 5.69 -10.07
CA GLN A 62 -7.70 5.20 -8.77
C GLN A 62 -8.21 3.79 -8.57
N GLU A 63 -7.29 2.90 -8.21
CA GLU A 63 -7.65 1.56 -7.77
C GLU A 63 -8.53 1.60 -6.51
N PRO A 64 -9.44 0.63 -6.36
CA PRO A 64 -10.26 0.54 -5.16
C PRO A 64 -9.37 0.40 -3.91
N PRO A 65 -9.83 0.88 -2.75
CA PRO A 65 -9.12 0.70 -1.49
C PRO A 65 -8.85 -0.77 -1.22
N LEU A 66 -7.63 -1.08 -0.78
CA LEU A 66 -7.20 -2.44 -0.47
C LEU A 66 -7.20 -2.70 1.05
N PRO A 67 -7.52 -3.92 1.48
CA PRO A 67 -7.32 -4.31 2.87
C PRO A 67 -5.83 -4.26 3.21
N GLN A 68 -5.50 -3.62 4.32
CA GLN A 68 -4.15 -3.44 4.82
C GLN A 68 -4.05 -3.91 6.26
N LEU A 69 -2.97 -4.66 6.56
CA LEU A 69 -2.60 -4.94 7.93
C LEU A 69 -1.79 -3.77 8.47
N GLN A 70 -2.31 -3.13 9.50
CA GLN A 70 -1.65 -2.02 10.18
C GLN A 70 -1.13 -2.46 11.53
N ILE A 71 0.16 -2.26 11.78
CA ILE A 71 0.83 -2.56 13.04
C ILE A 71 1.33 -1.22 13.60
N ILE A 72 0.72 -0.79 14.71
CA ILE A 72 1.02 0.50 15.35
C ILE A 72 1.82 0.22 16.61
N ALA A 73 3.09 0.57 16.61
CA ALA A 73 3.98 0.39 17.75
C ALA A 73 3.64 1.39 18.88
N ASP A 74 3.41 0.88 20.09
CA ASP A 74 3.23 1.70 21.29
C ASP A 74 4.58 1.97 21.94
N ARG A 75 5.10 3.18 21.72
CA ARG A 75 6.42 3.59 22.21
C ARG A 75 6.54 3.53 23.72
N ALA A 76 5.47 3.81 24.47
CA ALA A 76 5.50 3.79 25.92
C ALA A 76 5.64 2.35 26.44
N ARG A 77 4.85 1.42 25.90
CA ARG A 77 4.95 0.01 26.24
C ARG A 77 6.28 -0.60 25.82
N ILE A 78 6.77 -0.27 24.62
CA ILE A 78 8.10 -0.71 24.14
C ILE A 78 9.19 -0.32 25.14
N ALA A 79 9.19 0.95 25.60
CA ALA A 79 10.16 1.45 26.57
C ALA A 79 10.04 0.76 27.94
N GLN A 80 8.82 0.40 28.39
CA GLN A 80 8.62 -0.33 29.65
C GLN A 80 9.29 -1.72 29.65
N TYR A 81 9.36 -2.36 28.48
CA TYR A 81 10.05 -3.65 28.31
C TYR A 81 11.54 -3.51 27.97
N GLY A 82 12.07 -2.29 27.96
CA GLY A 82 13.48 -2.04 27.63
C GLY A 82 13.83 -2.36 26.18
N LEU A 83 12.84 -2.26 25.28
CA LEU A 83 12.98 -2.48 23.85
C LEU A 83 13.07 -1.15 23.10
N ASN A 84 13.57 -1.19 21.87
CA ASN A 84 13.52 -0.09 20.93
C ASN A 84 12.43 -0.32 19.87
N VAL A 85 11.98 0.75 19.22
CA VAL A 85 11.04 0.64 18.10
C VAL A 85 11.65 -0.14 16.93
N SER A 86 12.98 -0.06 16.75
CA SER A 86 13.72 -0.86 15.77
C SER A 86 13.54 -2.37 16.00
N ASP A 87 13.59 -2.84 17.26
CA ASP A 87 13.45 -4.27 17.56
C ASP A 87 12.09 -4.81 17.10
N VAL A 88 11.05 -3.98 17.21
CA VAL A 88 9.71 -4.31 16.72
C VAL A 88 9.67 -4.30 15.19
N ALA A 89 10.28 -3.30 14.54
CA ALA A 89 10.35 -3.20 13.09
C ALA A 89 11.11 -4.37 12.48
N ASP A 90 12.27 -4.73 13.06
CA ASP A 90 13.13 -5.84 12.61
C ASP A 90 12.39 -7.18 12.72
N LEU A 91 11.62 -7.39 13.81
CA LEU A 91 10.79 -8.59 13.94
C LEU A 91 9.72 -8.65 12.84
N ILE A 92 9.03 -7.53 12.57
CA ILE A 92 7.98 -7.48 11.55
C ILE A 92 8.56 -7.71 10.16
N GLU A 93 9.68 -7.08 9.83
CA GLU A 93 10.37 -7.26 8.56
C GLU A 93 10.79 -8.72 8.38
N LEU A 94 11.47 -9.29 9.36
CA LEU A 94 11.92 -10.69 9.33
C LEU A 94 10.74 -11.66 9.25
N ALA A 95 9.72 -11.46 10.09
CA ALA A 95 8.62 -12.42 10.23
C ALA A 95 7.69 -12.42 9.02
N ILE A 96 7.34 -11.24 8.50
CA ILE A 96 6.32 -11.06 7.45
C ILE A 96 6.96 -10.95 6.08
N GLY A 97 7.88 -10.00 5.90
CA GLY A 97 8.55 -9.73 4.62
C GLY A 97 9.60 -10.78 4.26
N GLY A 98 10.33 -11.22 5.27
CA GLY A 98 11.55 -11.99 5.13
C GLY A 98 12.78 -11.11 4.94
N ALA A 99 13.84 -11.39 5.65
CA ALA A 99 15.13 -10.70 5.52
C ALA A 99 16.16 -11.58 4.82
N SER A 100 16.95 -10.99 3.93
CA SER A 100 18.12 -11.65 3.37
C SER A 100 19.21 -11.72 4.43
N ILE A 101 19.51 -12.94 4.87
CA ILE A 101 20.50 -13.18 5.93
C ILE A 101 21.88 -13.53 5.37
N SER A 102 21.96 -13.95 4.11
CA SER A 102 23.20 -14.33 3.44
C SER A 102 23.01 -14.40 1.93
N GLN A 103 24.11 -14.58 1.20
CA GLN A 103 24.10 -14.85 -0.24
C GLN A 103 24.92 -16.09 -0.56
N ILE A 104 24.44 -16.90 -1.47
CA ILE A 104 25.15 -18.06 -2.02
C ILE A 104 25.60 -17.73 -3.43
N PHE A 105 26.88 -17.93 -3.71
CA PHE A 105 27.46 -17.75 -5.04
C PHE A 105 27.59 -19.09 -5.75
N VAL A 106 27.02 -19.18 -6.96
CA VAL A 106 27.14 -20.36 -7.82
C VAL A 106 27.69 -19.88 -9.18
N GLY A 107 28.99 -20.04 -9.35
CA GLY A 107 29.68 -19.47 -10.51
C GLY A 107 29.64 -17.94 -10.50
N SER A 108 29.07 -17.33 -11.54
CA SER A 108 28.92 -15.89 -11.67
C SER A 108 27.55 -15.35 -11.15
N LYS A 109 26.71 -16.22 -10.59
CA LYS A 109 25.37 -15.84 -10.09
C LYS A 109 25.35 -15.81 -8.59
N SER A 110 24.67 -14.81 -8.01
CA SER A 110 24.38 -14.72 -6.59
C SER A 110 22.89 -14.99 -6.32
N TYR A 111 22.61 -15.68 -5.22
CA TYR A 111 21.27 -16.00 -4.74
C TYR A 111 21.14 -15.58 -3.29
N ASP A 112 20.11 -14.81 -2.98
CA ASP A 112 19.83 -14.40 -1.60
C ASP A 112 19.23 -15.57 -0.79
N VAL A 113 19.73 -15.76 0.43
CA VAL A 113 19.15 -16.67 1.42
C VAL A 113 18.19 -15.86 2.27
N ILE A 114 16.88 -16.05 2.05
CA ILE A 114 15.84 -15.32 2.77
C ILE A 114 15.33 -16.15 3.95
N CYS A 115 15.33 -15.55 5.14
CA CYS A 115 14.69 -16.10 6.33
C CYS A 115 13.37 -15.39 6.59
N ARG A 116 12.30 -16.15 6.79
CA ARG A 116 11.00 -15.61 7.23
C ARG A 116 10.22 -16.70 7.98
N PHE A 117 9.21 -16.29 8.73
CA PHE A 117 8.31 -17.23 9.37
C PHE A 117 7.44 -17.97 8.36
N ASP A 118 6.98 -19.16 8.75
CA ASP A 118 6.07 -19.95 7.93
C ASP A 118 4.72 -19.24 7.72
N ASP A 119 4.00 -19.63 6.67
CA ASP A 119 2.72 -19.01 6.33
C ASP A 119 1.67 -19.20 7.43
N ALA A 120 1.74 -20.31 8.17
CA ALA A 120 0.83 -20.56 9.27
C ALA A 120 0.98 -19.57 10.43
N SER A 121 2.17 -19.04 10.65
CA SER A 121 2.47 -18.09 11.74
C SER A 121 2.17 -16.63 11.39
N ARG A 122 1.92 -16.29 10.11
CA ARG A 122 1.74 -14.91 9.62
C ARG A 122 0.46 -14.66 8.84
N ASN A 123 -0.48 -15.61 8.81
CA ASN A 123 -1.68 -15.55 7.97
C ASN A 123 -2.88 -14.85 8.64
N SER A 124 -2.78 -14.43 9.89
CA SER A 124 -3.82 -13.68 10.59
C SER A 124 -3.25 -12.66 11.58
N PRO A 125 -3.99 -11.56 11.86
CA PRO A 125 -3.58 -10.55 12.84
C PRO A 125 -3.27 -11.14 14.21
N GLU A 126 -4.06 -12.12 14.66
CA GLU A 126 -3.89 -12.77 15.96
C GLU A 126 -2.57 -13.54 16.04
N ARG A 127 -2.22 -14.25 14.97
CA ARG A 127 -0.95 -15.01 14.90
C ARG A 127 0.26 -14.09 14.85
N ILE A 128 0.15 -13.02 14.09
CA ILE A 128 1.18 -11.97 14.04
C ILE A 128 1.34 -11.33 15.44
N GLY A 129 0.24 -11.08 16.15
CA GLY A 129 0.28 -10.57 17.52
C GLY A 129 0.96 -11.50 18.52
N ASN A 130 0.99 -12.80 18.25
CA ASN A 130 1.64 -13.81 19.08
C ASN A 130 3.13 -14.00 18.75
N LEU A 131 3.68 -13.33 17.75
CA LEU A 131 5.11 -13.33 17.48
C LEU A 131 5.88 -12.80 18.70
N LEU A 132 6.97 -13.46 19.04
CA LEU A 132 7.70 -13.19 20.28
C LEU A 132 8.88 -12.26 20.04
N LEU A 133 8.91 -11.16 20.79
CA LEU A 133 10.06 -10.28 20.95
C LEU A 133 10.89 -10.74 22.15
N THR A 134 12.20 -10.68 22.04
CA THR A 134 13.10 -10.99 23.14
C THR A 134 13.64 -9.69 23.74
N THR A 135 13.36 -9.45 25.01
CA THR A 135 13.87 -8.28 25.75
C THR A 135 15.36 -8.43 26.06
N GLY A 136 16.03 -7.35 26.43
CA GLY A 136 17.42 -7.36 26.84
C GLY A 136 17.72 -8.27 28.05
N SER A 137 16.70 -8.58 28.87
CA SER A 137 16.77 -9.54 29.98
C SER A 137 16.56 -11.00 29.54
N GLY A 138 16.31 -11.26 28.27
CA GLY A 138 16.01 -12.60 27.74
C GLY A 138 14.54 -13.03 27.89
N THR A 139 13.68 -12.19 28.42
CA THR A 139 12.24 -12.46 28.53
C THR A 139 11.58 -12.35 27.17
N LYS A 140 10.71 -13.30 26.85
CA LYS A 140 9.93 -13.30 25.60
C LYS A 140 8.54 -12.70 25.84
N ILE A 141 8.18 -11.69 25.04
CA ILE A 141 6.87 -11.04 25.11
C ILE A 141 6.21 -11.08 23.72
N PRO A 142 4.89 -11.27 23.64
CA PRO A 142 4.18 -11.22 22.36
C PRO A 142 4.11 -9.79 21.82
N LEU A 143 4.15 -9.66 20.49
CA LEU A 143 4.06 -8.38 19.78
C LEU A 143 2.81 -7.58 20.15
N SER A 144 1.69 -8.25 20.42
CA SER A 144 0.44 -7.62 20.85
C SER A 144 0.52 -6.84 22.18
N GLN A 145 1.56 -7.08 23.01
CA GLN A 145 1.78 -6.29 24.22
C GLN A 145 2.41 -4.92 23.95
N VAL A 146 3.10 -4.76 22.82
CA VAL A 146 3.86 -3.55 22.47
C VAL A 146 3.37 -2.88 21.19
N ALA A 147 2.41 -3.50 20.48
CA ALA A 147 1.83 -2.94 19.26
C ALA A 147 0.35 -3.28 19.15
N GLU A 148 -0.43 -2.38 18.55
CA GLU A 148 -1.79 -2.63 18.12
C GLU A 148 -1.77 -3.18 16.68
N ILE A 149 -2.46 -4.30 16.45
CA ILE A 149 -2.51 -4.97 15.15
C ILE A 149 -3.95 -4.98 14.69
N LYS A 150 -4.22 -4.35 13.54
CA LYS A 150 -5.59 -4.26 13.01
C LYS A 150 -5.61 -4.36 11.50
N MET A 151 -6.70 -4.95 10.99
CA MET A 151 -7.04 -4.83 9.58
C MET A 151 -7.74 -3.50 9.34
N THR A 152 -7.29 -2.77 8.36
CA THR A 152 -7.91 -1.52 7.90
C THR A 152 -8.04 -1.53 6.39
N THR A 153 -8.77 -0.58 5.85
CA THR A 153 -8.86 -0.37 4.41
C THR A 153 -8.14 0.94 4.10
N GLY A 154 -7.20 0.89 3.20
CA GLY A 154 -6.40 2.06 2.82
C GLY A 154 -6.31 2.23 1.32
N ALA A 155 -5.93 3.44 0.88
CA ALA A 155 -5.68 3.71 -0.52
C ALA A 155 -4.54 2.85 -1.03
N SER A 156 -4.74 2.20 -2.18
CA SER A 156 -3.72 1.41 -2.88
C SER A 156 -2.59 2.30 -3.41
N THR A 157 -2.97 3.47 -3.95
CA THR A 157 -2.05 4.44 -4.54
C THR A 157 -2.43 5.85 -4.12
N ILE A 158 -1.45 6.69 -3.85
CA ILE A 158 -1.61 8.12 -3.57
C ILE A 158 -0.79 8.89 -4.59
N THR A 159 -1.47 9.52 -5.55
CA THR A 159 -0.83 10.34 -6.58
C THR A 159 -0.71 11.78 -6.11
N ARG A 160 0.44 12.39 -6.39
CA ARG A 160 0.71 13.79 -6.07
C ARG A 160 1.26 14.54 -7.27
N GLU A 161 0.79 15.77 -7.42
CA GLU A 161 1.33 16.74 -8.36
C GLU A 161 1.60 18.05 -7.62
N MET A 162 2.78 18.64 -7.80
CA MET A 162 3.23 19.83 -7.07
C MET A 162 3.02 19.71 -5.54
N ASN A 163 3.30 18.52 -5.00
CA ASN A 163 3.14 18.13 -3.59
C ASN A 163 1.68 18.11 -3.07
N LYS A 164 0.67 18.31 -3.91
CA LYS A 164 -0.75 18.17 -3.57
C LYS A 164 -1.27 16.82 -4.02
N ARG A 165 -2.07 16.16 -3.16
CA ARG A 165 -2.76 14.92 -3.52
C ARG A 165 -3.83 15.23 -4.54
N HIS A 166 -4.00 14.35 -5.52
CA HIS A 166 -5.08 14.47 -6.48
C HIS A 166 -5.62 13.11 -6.92
N LEU A 167 -6.85 13.12 -7.37
CA LEU A 167 -7.49 12.06 -8.14
C LEU A 167 -7.77 12.56 -9.55
N THR A 168 -7.65 11.68 -10.52
CA THR A 168 -7.94 12.02 -11.92
C THR A 168 -9.19 11.30 -12.37
N VAL A 169 -10.12 12.03 -12.97
CA VAL A 169 -11.25 11.48 -13.73
C VAL A 169 -10.89 11.58 -15.20
N ARG A 170 -10.84 10.45 -15.88
CA ARG A 170 -10.53 10.33 -17.31
C ARG A 170 -11.81 10.29 -18.13
N VAL A 171 -11.76 10.91 -19.32
CA VAL A 171 -12.83 10.88 -20.31
C VAL A 171 -12.23 10.67 -21.69
#